data_d010072fde08a644a6e38e35757ebc28
#
_entry.id   d010072fde08a644a6e38e35757ebc28
#
_cell.length_a   1.000
_cell.length_b   1.000
_cell.length_c   1.000
_cell.angle_alpha   90.00
_cell.angle_beta   90.00
_cell.angle_gamma   90.00
#
_symmetry.space_group_name_H-M   'P 1'
#
loop_
_entity.id
_entity.type
_entity.pdbx_description
1 polymer ?
#
loop_
_entity_poly.entity_id
_entity_poly.type
_entity_poly.pdbx_seq_one_letter_code
_entity_poly.pdbx_strand_id
1 'polypeptide(L)'
;NATQEVSFSPDEFAQLKEQNMKLWWPNGYGTPYLYKAGFEFATDEGVQSRTCYKAGIRQMTYKDIDTRLTMYINGKRFIPLGGNWGFSEQNLLYRGREYDIAVRYHRDMNFNMIRNWVGMTGDEEFYEACDKYGIMVWQDFWLANPCDGPDPQNENMFLANARDYTLRMRQHPSIGLYCGRNEGYPPATIDKALRQYVAAMNPGMGYISSSADDGVS
;
A
#
# COMPACT_ATOMS: atom_id res chain seq x y z
N ASN A 1 6.64 31.88 8.32
CA ASN A 1 6.21 30.69 7.57
C ASN A 1 4.89 30.23 8.16
N ALA A 2 3.80 30.28 7.39
CA ALA A 2 2.50 29.74 7.76
C ALA A 2 2.26 28.46 6.97
N THR A 3 1.77 27.41 7.63
CA THR A 3 1.28 26.21 6.96
C THR A 3 -0.23 26.31 6.91
N GLN A 4 -0.81 26.10 5.74
CA GLN A 4 -2.25 26.04 5.55
C GLN A 4 -2.60 24.68 4.95
N GLU A 5 -3.57 24.00 5.55
CA GLU A 5 -4.15 22.78 5.02
C GLU A 5 -5.38 23.10 4.21
N VAL A 6 -5.47 22.56 3.00
CA VAL A 6 -6.63 22.70 2.11
C VAL A 6 -7.10 21.31 1.72
N SER A 7 -8.38 21.05 1.89
CA SER A 7 -9.03 19.80 1.48
C SER A 7 -9.89 20.03 0.24
N PHE A 8 -9.87 19.09 -0.67
CA PHE A 8 -10.71 19.07 -1.86
C PHE A 8 -11.65 17.87 -1.78
N SER A 9 -12.94 18.14 -1.78
CA SER A 9 -13.95 17.08 -1.76
C SER A 9 -14.77 17.06 -3.06
N PRO A 10 -15.29 15.89 -3.48
CA PRO A 10 -16.19 15.82 -4.63
C PRO A 10 -17.46 16.66 -4.46
N ASP A 11 -17.88 16.96 -3.23
CA ASP A 11 -19.07 17.77 -2.98
C ASP A 11 -18.83 19.25 -3.21
N GLU A 12 -17.61 19.71 -3.03
CA GLU A 12 -17.21 21.11 -3.23
C GLU A 12 -16.69 21.35 -4.66
N PHE A 13 -16.09 20.31 -5.28
CA PHE A 13 -15.45 20.42 -6.60
C PHE A 13 -16.08 19.43 -7.59
N ALA A 14 -16.94 19.93 -8.47
CA ALA A 14 -17.66 19.11 -9.45
C ALA A 14 -16.71 18.30 -10.38
N GLN A 15 -15.53 18.82 -10.66
CA GLN A 15 -14.51 18.15 -11.48
C GLN A 15 -13.95 16.87 -10.83
N LEU A 16 -14.18 16.67 -9.52
CA LEU A 16 -13.85 15.42 -8.83
C LEU A 16 -14.99 14.40 -8.88
N LYS A 17 -16.18 14.78 -9.44
CA LYS A 17 -17.35 13.91 -9.65
C LYS A 17 -17.38 13.41 -11.08
N GLU A 18 -16.46 12.54 -11.46
CA GLU A 18 -16.56 11.90 -12.76
C GLU A 18 -17.61 10.78 -12.78
N GLN A 19 -18.46 10.79 -13.79
CA GLN A 19 -19.36 9.70 -14.12
C GLN A 19 -18.64 8.73 -15.07
N ASN A 20 -18.82 7.42 -14.88
CA ASN A 20 -18.21 6.36 -15.70
C ASN A 20 -16.69 6.24 -15.58
N MET A 21 -16.17 6.37 -14.38
CA MET A 21 -14.75 6.19 -14.11
C MET A 21 -14.26 4.80 -14.48
N LYS A 22 -13.10 4.73 -15.15
CA LYS A 22 -12.38 3.48 -15.37
C LYS A 22 -11.73 3.05 -14.07
N LEU A 23 -12.09 1.86 -13.61
CA LEU A 23 -11.54 1.30 -12.37
C LEU A 23 -10.17 0.69 -12.61
N TRP A 24 -9.33 0.78 -11.58
CA TRP A 24 -8.09 0.01 -11.50
C TRP A 24 -8.40 -1.43 -11.11
N TRP A 25 -7.83 -2.39 -11.83
CA TRP A 25 -7.99 -3.81 -11.59
C TRP A 25 -6.65 -4.51 -11.48
N PRO A 26 -6.53 -5.51 -10.60
CA PRO A 26 -5.35 -6.36 -10.57
C PRO A 26 -5.28 -7.28 -11.79
N ASN A 27 -4.08 -7.78 -12.05
CA ASN A 27 -3.81 -8.73 -13.13
C ASN A 27 -4.76 -9.92 -13.08
N GLY A 28 -5.31 -10.31 -14.22
CA GLY A 28 -6.33 -11.36 -14.34
C GLY A 28 -7.77 -10.92 -14.03
N TYR A 29 -8.00 -9.70 -13.54
CA TYR A 29 -9.33 -9.17 -13.24
C TYR A 29 -9.79 -8.05 -14.18
N GLY A 30 -8.86 -7.39 -14.83
CA GLY A 30 -9.12 -6.30 -15.74
C GLY A 30 -7.87 -5.46 -16.02
N THR A 31 -8.08 -4.22 -16.46
CA THR A 31 -6.97 -3.30 -16.77
C THR A 31 -6.60 -2.48 -15.53
N PRO A 32 -5.31 -2.38 -15.16
CA PRO A 32 -4.84 -1.51 -14.09
C PRO A 32 -4.81 -0.05 -14.58
N TYR A 33 -5.99 0.54 -14.73
CA TYR A 33 -6.12 1.88 -15.29
C TYR A 33 -5.67 2.94 -14.28
N LEU A 34 -4.80 3.85 -14.75
CA LEU A 34 -4.26 4.94 -13.94
C LEU A 34 -4.57 6.28 -14.59
N TYR A 35 -5.16 7.17 -13.83
CA TYR A 35 -5.35 8.58 -14.18
C TYR A 35 -4.08 9.36 -13.88
N LYS A 36 -3.88 10.46 -14.60
CA LYS A 36 -2.89 11.47 -14.22
C LYS A 36 -3.60 12.49 -13.32
N ALA A 37 -3.12 12.64 -12.10
CA ALA A 37 -3.57 13.64 -11.17
C ALA A 37 -2.48 14.70 -11.00
N GLY A 38 -2.87 15.98 -10.99
CA GLY A 38 -1.94 17.08 -10.86
C GLY A 38 -2.49 18.14 -9.92
N PHE A 39 -1.61 18.68 -9.08
CA PHE A 39 -1.88 19.84 -8.22
C PHE A 39 -0.94 20.95 -8.60
N GLU A 40 -1.48 22.16 -8.71
CA GLU A 40 -0.74 23.37 -8.94
C GLU A 40 -1.04 24.36 -7.82
N PHE A 41 0.01 24.92 -7.25
CA PHE A 41 -0.08 26.08 -6.37
C PHE A 41 0.34 27.30 -7.16
N ALA A 42 -0.54 28.25 -7.32
CA ALA A 42 -0.32 29.48 -8.06
C ALA A 42 -0.57 30.71 -7.16
N THR A 43 0.18 31.76 -7.42
CA THR A 43 0.00 33.11 -6.87
C THR A 43 -0.24 34.08 -8.01
N ASP A 44 -0.42 35.37 -7.68
CA ASP A 44 -0.52 36.44 -8.69
C ASP A 44 0.75 36.54 -9.56
N GLU A 45 1.86 36.01 -9.09
CA GLU A 45 3.16 35.93 -9.81
C GLU A 45 3.26 34.71 -10.72
N GLY A 46 2.23 33.85 -10.77
CA GLY A 46 2.19 32.64 -11.58
C GLY A 46 2.29 31.34 -10.75
N VAL A 47 2.53 30.22 -11.44
CA VAL A 47 2.62 28.89 -10.82
C VAL A 47 3.91 28.78 -10.03
N GLN A 48 3.79 28.57 -8.71
CA GLN A 48 4.91 28.44 -7.79
C GLN A 48 5.34 26.98 -7.55
N SER A 49 4.39 26.05 -7.63
CA SER A 49 4.64 24.63 -7.45
C SER A 49 3.67 23.77 -8.24
N ARG A 50 4.15 22.66 -8.77
CA ARG A 50 3.33 21.66 -9.45
C ARG A 50 3.76 20.26 -9.00
N THR A 51 2.78 19.44 -8.64
CA THR A 51 2.98 18.02 -8.33
C THR A 51 2.07 17.19 -9.21
N CYS A 52 2.62 16.12 -9.82
CA CYS A 52 1.86 15.19 -10.65
C CYS A 52 2.13 13.76 -10.18
N TYR A 53 1.08 12.94 -10.13
CA TYR A 53 1.18 11.53 -9.82
C TYR A 53 0.13 10.73 -10.59
N LYS A 54 0.25 9.41 -10.55
CA LYS A 54 -0.74 8.49 -11.13
C LYS A 54 -1.68 8.04 -10.03
N ALA A 55 -2.98 8.02 -10.31
CA ALA A 55 -4.01 7.61 -9.39
C ALA A 55 -4.88 6.51 -9.99
N GLY A 56 -5.07 5.43 -9.26
CA GLY A 56 -5.99 4.35 -9.62
C GLY A 56 -7.23 4.40 -8.74
N ILE A 57 -8.40 4.21 -9.34
CA ILE A 57 -9.68 4.23 -8.63
C ILE A 57 -10.14 2.82 -8.44
N ARG A 58 -10.29 2.40 -7.19
CA ARG A 58 -10.78 1.07 -6.83
C ARG A 58 -11.43 1.09 -5.46
N GLN A 59 -12.20 0.06 -5.16
CA GLN A 59 -12.75 -0.19 -3.84
C GLN A 59 -12.25 -1.54 -3.33
N MET A 60 -11.68 -1.55 -2.13
CA MET A 60 -11.37 -2.79 -1.40
C MET A 60 -12.42 -3.03 -0.34
N THR A 61 -12.82 -4.28 -0.18
CA THR A 61 -13.65 -4.71 0.96
C THR A 61 -13.17 -6.06 1.47
N TYR A 62 -13.40 -6.32 2.75
CA TYR A 62 -12.90 -7.51 3.44
C TYR A 62 -14.03 -8.16 4.21
N LYS A 63 -13.99 -9.50 4.28
CA LYS A 63 -14.84 -10.29 5.17
C LYS A 63 -13.97 -11.19 6.03
N ASP A 64 -14.41 -11.43 7.24
CA ASP A 64 -13.79 -12.35 8.20
C ASP A 64 -12.28 -12.08 8.38
N ILE A 65 -11.91 -10.79 8.47
CA ILE A 65 -10.51 -10.32 8.40
C ILE A 65 -9.63 -10.89 9.53
N ASP A 66 -10.22 -11.11 10.71
CA ASP A 66 -9.50 -11.62 11.88
C ASP A 66 -9.55 -13.17 11.98
N THR A 67 -10.18 -13.86 11.01
CA THR A 67 -10.30 -15.33 11.04
C THR A 67 -9.98 -15.96 9.69
N ARG A 68 -10.87 -15.83 8.71
CA ARG A 68 -10.68 -16.34 7.35
C ARG A 68 -10.73 -15.21 6.35
N LEU A 69 -9.67 -14.45 6.29
CA LEU A 69 -9.55 -13.28 5.42
C LEU A 69 -10.06 -13.57 4.00
N THR A 70 -11.09 -12.87 3.59
CA THR A 70 -11.57 -12.86 2.21
C THR A 70 -11.57 -11.44 1.69
N MET A 71 -10.84 -11.23 0.60
CA MET A 71 -10.70 -9.92 -0.04
C MET A 71 -11.63 -9.78 -1.25
N TYR A 72 -12.13 -8.57 -1.46
CA TYR A 72 -12.89 -8.20 -2.64
C TYR A 72 -12.32 -6.90 -3.21
N ILE A 73 -12.27 -6.83 -4.54
CA ILE A 73 -11.91 -5.61 -5.25
C ILE A 73 -13.02 -5.25 -6.23
N ASN A 74 -13.50 -4.01 -6.15
CA ASN A 74 -14.58 -3.50 -7.00
C ASN A 74 -15.81 -4.45 -7.00
N GLY A 75 -16.14 -5.02 -5.84
CA GLY A 75 -17.23 -5.96 -5.65
C GLY A 75 -16.96 -7.40 -6.09
N LYS A 76 -15.82 -7.72 -6.71
CA LYS A 76 -15.43 -9.08 -7.09
C LYS A 76 -14.53 -9.71 -6.04
N ARG A 77 -14.78 -10.98 -5.71
CA ARG A 77 -13.89 -11.75 -4.83
C ARG A 77 -12.49 -11.79 -5.46
N PHE A 78 -11.50 -11.41 -4.67
CA PHE A 78 -10.09 -11.47 -5.08
C PHE A 78 -9.45 -12.73 -4.52
N ILE A 79 -8.81 -13.49 -5.39
CA ILE A 79 -8.04 -14.70 -5.06
C ILE A 79 -6.58 -14.36 -5.30
N PRO A 80 -5.76 -14.21 -4.23
CA PRO A 80 -4.35 -13.88 -4.38
C PRO A 80 -3.57 -15.04 -5.00
N LEU A 81 -2.79 -14.74 -6.00
CA LEU A 81 -1.83 -15.63 -6.65
C LEU A 81 -0.48 -14.94 -6.62
N GLY A 82 0.44 -15.45 -5.83
CA GLY A 82 1.75 -14.80 -5.67
C GLY A 82 2.58 -15.42 -4.55
N GLY A 83 3.53 -14.66 -4.07
CA GLY A 83 4.44 -15.09 -3.02
C GLY A 83 5.12 -13.91 -2.32
N ASN A 84 6.07 -14.23 -1.44
CA ASN A 84 6.88 -13.23 -0.77
C ASN A 84 7.82 -12.55 -1.75
N TRP A 85 7.99 -11.25 -1.55
CA TRP A 85 8.99 -10.45 -2.22
C TRP A 85 10.22 -10.33 -1.32
N GLY A 86 11.37 -10.56 -1.92
CA GLY A 86 12.67 -10.20 -1.38
C GLY A 86 13.57 -9.79 -2.55
N PHE A 87 14.37 -8.76 -2.38
CA PHE A 87 15.37 -8.40 -3.39
C PHE A 87 16.63 -9.25 -3.25
N SER A 88 17.42 -9.34 -4.31
CA SER A 88 18.68 -10.10 -4.31
C SER A 88 19.67 -9.52 -3.31
N GLU A 89 20.12 -10.33 -2.36
CA GLU A 89 21.15 -9.95 -1.39
C GLU A 89 22.51 -9.65 -2.04
N GLN A 90 22.78 -10.23 -3.20
CA GLN A 90 24.02 -10.02 -3.94
C GLN A 90 24.07 -8.66 -4.64
N ASN A 91 22.91 -8.13 -4.99
CA ASN A 91 22.79 -6.86 -5.69
C ASN A 91 21.76 -5.97 -4.99
N LEU A 92 22.21 -5.22 -4.00
CA LEU A 92 21.36 -4.28 -3.24
C LEU A 92 20.92 -3.06 -4.07
N LEU A 93 21.39 -2.94 -5.30
CA LEU A 93 20.98 -1.89 -6.23
C LEU A 93 19.67 -2.27 -6.93
N TYR A 94 18.56 -2.07 -6.28
CA TYR A 94 17.23 -2.43 -6.76
C TYR A 94 16.36 -1.19 -6.87
N ARG A 95 16.62 -0.36 -7.90
CA ARG A 95 15.91 0.90 -8.11
C ARG A 95 15.38 1.00 -9.55
N GLY A 96 14.35 1.82 -9.74
CA GLY A 96 13.82 2.20 -11.03
C GLY A 96 13.53 1.01 -11.96
N ARG A 97 14.39 0.83 -12.96
CA ARG A 97 14.25 -0.21 -13.99
C ARG A 97 14.16 -1.63 -13.42
N GLU A 98 14.89 -1.94 -12.35
CA GLU A 98 14.91 -3.29 -11.77
C GLU A 98 13.55 -3.67 -11.18
N TYR A 99 12.89 -2.73 -10.48
CA TYR A 99 11.52 -2.93 -10.00
C TYR A 99 10.54 -3.11 -11.15
N ASP A 100 10.63 -2.29 -12.20
CA ASP A 100 9.74 -2.39 -13.37
C ASP A 100 9.85 -3.75 -14.04
N ILE A 101 11.06 -4.26 -14.23
CA ILE A 101 11.32 -5.58 -14.84
C ILE A 101 10.77 -6.70 -13.95
N ALA A 102 11.11 -6.70 -12.66
CA ALA A 102 10.74 -7.78 -11.76
C ALA A 102 9.22 -7.88 -11.58
N VAL A 103 8.53 -6.75 -11.36
CA VAL A 103 7.08 -6.73 -11.22
C VAL A 103 6.38 -7.09 -12.53
N ARG A 104 6.95 -6.69 -13.68
CA ARG A 104 6.46 -7.12 -14.99
C ARG A 104 6.52 -8.63 -15.14
N TYR A 105 7.61 -9.28 -14.72
CA TYR A 105 7.71 -10.73 -14.78
C TYR A 105 6.68 -11.43 -13.88
N HIS A 106 6.36 -10.87 -12.71
CA HIS A 106 5.28 -11.40 -11.89
C HIS A 106 3.95 -11.36 -12.63
N ARG A 107 3.63 -10.23 -13.28
CA ARG A 107 2.45 -10.13 -14.14
C ARG A 107 2.46 -11.16 -15.26
N ASP A 108 3.58 -11.32 -15.98
CA ASP A 108 3.71 -12.21 -17.13
C ASP A 108 3.61 -13.69 -16.72
N MET A 109 3.96 -14.02 -15.47
CA MET A 109 3.73 -15.32 -14.84
C MET A 109 2.31 -15.49 -14.27
N ASN A 110 1.40 -14.56 -14.55
CA ASN A 110 0.02 -14.53 -14.05
C ASN A 110 -0.12 -14.38 -12.54
N PHE A 111 0.87 -13.85 -11.84
CA PHE A 111 0.70 -13.41 -10.48
C PHE A 111 -0.14 -12.13 -10.44
N ASN A 112 -0.86 -11.95 -9.36
CA ASN A 112 -1.68 -10.77 -9.10
C ASN A 112 -1.42 -10.14 -7.73
N MET A 113 -0.56 -10.75 -6.91
CA MET A 113 -0.17 -10.26 -5.60
C MET A 113 1.29 -10.55 -5.30
N ILE A 114 1.91 -9.62 -4.61
CA ILE A 114 3.23 -9.75 -3.97
C ILE A 114 3.05 -9.41 -2.49
N ARG A 115 3.59 -10.22 -1.59
CA ARG A 115 3.77 -9.83 -0.22
C ARG A 115 5.13 -9.18 -0.05
N ASN A 116 5.15 -7.90 0.28
CA ASN A 116 6.36 -7.19 0.70
C ASN A 116 6.72 -7.62 2.12
N TRP A 117 7.38 -8.79 2.19
CA TRP A 117 7.70 -9.49 3.42
C TRP A 117 8.57 -8.62 4.33
N VAL A 118 8.16 -8.50 5.59
CA VAL A 118 8.74 -7.63 6.64
C VAL A 118 9.00 -6.18 6.17
N GLY A 119 8.25 -5.70 5.20
CA GLY A 119 8.43 -4.33 4.67
C GLY A 119 9.78 -4.07 4.03
N MET A 120 10.39 -5.10 3.43
CA MET A 120 11.77 -5.10 2.94
C MET A 120 12.06 -3.98 1.94
N THR A 121 11.10 -3.59 1.12
CA THR A 121 11.24 -2.44 0.22
C THR A 121 10.28 -1.31 0.59
N GLY A 122 10.79 -0.08 0.58
CA GLY A 122 10.01 1.15 0.78
C GLY A 122 10.15 2.13 -0.38
N ASP A 123 10.76 1.69 -1.48
CA ASP A 123 11.00 2.52 -2.65
C ASP A 123 9.72 2.75 -3.45
N GLU A 124 9.46 4.00 -3.80
CA GLU A 124 8.29 4.43 -4.55
C GLU A 124 8.14 3.68 -5.88
N GLU A 125 9.26 3.45 -6.56
CA GLU A 125 9.31 2.79 -7.86
C GLU A 125 8.77 1.34 -7.84
N PHE A 126 8.87 0.66 -6.69
CA PHE A 126 8.26 -0.67 -6.51
C PHE A 126 6.73 -0.58 -6.58
N TYR A 127 6.15 0.35 -5.83
CA TYR A 127 4.68 0.54 -5.80
C TYR A 127 4.16 1.09 -7.12
N GLU A 128 4.88 2.02 -7.75
CA GLU A 128 4.54 2.50 -9.10
C GLU A 128 4.53 1.37 -10.14
N ALA A 129 5.47 0.43 -10.05
CA ALA A 129 5.49 -0.75 -10.92
C ALA A 129 4.29 -1.67 -10.60
N CYS A 130 3.97 -1.90 -9.33
CA CYS A 130 2.81 -2.67 -8.92
C CYS A 130 1.49 -2.04 -9.42
N ASP A 131 1.37 -0.71 -9.29
CA ASP A 131 0.23 0.06 -9.82
C ASP A 131 0.07 -0.10 -11.33
N LYS A 132 1.19 -0.01 -12.05
CA LYS A 132 1.26 -0.09 -13.52
C LYS A 132 0.88 -1.48 -14.04
N TYR A 133 1.33 -2.52 -13.37
CA TYR A 133 1.15 -3.90 -13.85
C TYR A 133 -0.03 -4.64 -13.20
N GLY A 134 -0.73 -4.02 -12.28
CA GLY A 134 -1.86 -4.62 -11.59
C GLY A 134 -1.46 -5.70 -10.59
N ILE A 135 -0.35 -5.52 -9.91
CA ILE A 135 0.09 -6.43 -8.86
C ILE A 135 -0.33 -5.84 -7.51
N MET A 136 -1.24 -6.54 -6.82
CA MET A 136 -1.62 -6.16 -5.44
C MET A 136 -0.43 -6.34 -4.50
N VAL A 137 -0.33 -5.48 -3.50
CA VAL A 137 0.70 -5.57 -2.46
C VAL A 137 0.04 -5.89 -1.12
N TRP A 138 0.47 -6.99 -0.53
CA TRP A 138 0.33 -7.24 0.90
C TRP A 138 1.54 -6.62 1.58
N GLN A 139 1.31 -5.60 2.36
CA GLN A 139 2.35 -4.79 2.98
C GLN A 139 2.55 -5.15 4.44
N ASP A 140 3.69 -5.76 4.77
CA ASP A 140 4.10 -5.93 6.15
C ASP A 140 4.71 -4.64 6.71
N PHE A 141 4.50 -4.41 8.02
CA PHE A 141 5.37 -3.54 8.79
C PHE A 141 6.67 -4.27 9.16
N TRP A 142 7.68 -3.53 9.65
CA TRP A 142 9.08 -3.99 9.81
C TRP A 142 9.29 -4.87 11.06
N LEU A 143 8.42 -5.85 11.25
CA LEU A 143 8.50 -6.80 12.37
C LEU A 143 8.61 -8.22 11.83
N ALA A 144 9.78 -8.81 12.02
CA ALA A 144 10.02 -10.23 11.79
C ALA A 144 9.33 -11.09 12.86
N ASN A 145 9.38 -12.42 12.72
CA ASN A 145 8.91 -13.29 13.78
C ASN A 145 9.74 -13.04 15.06
N PRO A 146 9.18 -13.30 16.27
CA PRO A 146 9.87 -12.99 17.53
C PRO A 146 11.19 -13.71 17.72
N CYS A 147 11.40 -14.84 17.04
CA CYS A 147 12.66 -15.59 17.13
C CYS A 147 13.76 -14.95 16.26
N ASP A 148 13.39 -14.29 15.15
CA ASP A 148 14.35 -13.75 14.17
C ASP A 148 14.65 -12.27 14.37
N GLY A 149 13.80 -11.56 15.09
CA GLY A 149 13.98 -10.13 15.31
C GLY A 149 13.36 -9.61 16.59
N PRO A 150 14.09 -8.74 17.32
CA PRO A 150 13.57 -8.12 18.53
C PRO A 150 12.43 -7.16 18.23
N ASP A 151 11.67 -6.84 19.26
CA ASP A 151 10.75 -5.70 19.22
C ASP A 151 11.54 -4.38 19.09
N PRO A 152 10.90 -3.30 18.56
CA PRO A 152 11.56 -2.03 18.40
C PRO A 152 12.04 -1.47 19.74
N GLN A 153 13.31 -1.08 19.82
CA GLN A 153 13.87 -0.45 21.01
C GLN A 153 13.22 0.92 21.32
N ASN A 154 12.71 1.59 20.30
CA ASN A 154 12.01 2.87 20.41
C ASN A 154 10.67 2.79 19.69
N GLU A 155 9.63 2.43 20.45
CA GLU A 155 8.27 2.33 19.90
C GLU A 155 7.77 3.64 19.29
N ASN A 156 8.10 4.78 19.89
CA ASN A 156 7.65 6.08 19.39
C ASN A 156 8.23 6.38 18.01
N MET A 157 9.50 6.08 17.80
CA MET A 157 10.15 6.25 16.51
C MET A 157 9.57 5.27 15.47
N PHE A 158 9.36 4.02 15.85
CA PHE A 158 8.73 3.01 14.99
C PHE A 158 7.34 3.48 14.55
N LEU A 159 6.52 3.93 15.49
CA LEU A 159 5.16 4.41 15.21
C LEU A 159 5.15 5.69 14.37
N ALA A 160 6.09 6.61 14.58
CA ALA A 160 6.22 7.80 13.74
C ALA A 160 6.54 7.43 12.29
N ASN A 161 7.48 6.48 12.08
CA ASN A 161 7.80 5.97 10.76
C ASN A 161 6.62 5.21 10.13
N ALA A 162 5.91 4.38 10.90
CA ALA A 162 4.75 3.63 10.41
C ALA A 162 3.63 4.57 9.98
N ARG A 163 3.41 5.65 10.72
CA ARG A 163 2.45 6.69 10.37
C ARG A 163 2.80 7.38 9.05
N ASP A 164 4.03 7.84 8.92
CA ASP A 164 4.53 8.51 7.71
C ASP A 164 4.45 7.58 6.51
N TYR A 165 4.87 6.34 6.69
CA TYR A 165 4.81 5.32 5.65
C TYR A 165 3.37 5.05 5.17
N THR A 166 2.41 4.88 6.09
CA THR A 166 1.00 4.66 5.74
C THR A 166 0.43 5.85 4.96
N LEU A 167 0.78 7.09 5.35
CA LEU A 167 0.39 8.30 4.65
C LEU A 167 0.94 8.34 3.22
N ARG A 168 2.19 7.98 3.04
CA ARG A 168 2.86 7.96 1.74
C ARG A 168 2.29 6.89 0.82
N MET A 169 2.05 5.69 1.36
CA MET A 169 1.60 4.53 0.57
C MET A 169 0.12 4.58 0.19
N ARG A 170 -0.71 5.36 0.87
CA ARG A 170 -2.17 5.40 0.63
C ARG A 170 -2.59 5.80 -0.79
N GLN A 171 -1.72 6.46 -1.53
CA GLN A 171 -1.98 6.87 -2.91
C GLN A 171 -1.90 5.74 -3.92
N HIS A 172 -1.24 4.62 -3.56
CA HIS A 172 -1.05 3.49 -4.46
C HIS A 172 -2.27 2.57 -4.51
N PRO A 173 -2.93 2.41 -5.66
CA PRO A 173 -4.06 1.50 -5.79
C PRO A 173 -3.67 0.03 -5.62
N SER A 174 -2.40 -0.31 -5.78
CA SER A 174 -1.87 -1.66 -5.58
C SER A 174 -1.88 -2.12 -4.12
N ILE A 175 -1.81 -1.21 -3.13
CA ILE A 175 -1.89 -1.61 -1.72
C ILE A 175 -3.23 -2.29 -1.45
N GLY A 176 -3.19 -3.55 -1.02
CA GLY A 176 -4.39 -4.37 -0.79
C GLY A 176 -4.60 -4.84 0.63
N LEU A 177 -3.55 -4.85 1.46
CA LEU A 177 -3.62 -5.30 2.84
C LEU A 177 -2.39 -4.82 3.60
N TYR A 178 -2.56 -4.48 4.87
CA TYR A 178 -1.46 -4.26 5.81
C TYR A 178 -1.36 -5.41 6.81
N CYS A 179 -0.14 -5.78 7.19
CA CYS A 179 0.13 -6.80 8.20
C CYS A 179 1.08 -6.26 9.26
N GLY A 180 0.72 -6.44 10.52
CA GLY A 180 1.47 -5.91 11.65
C GLY A 180 2.80 -6.61 11.89
N ARG A 181 2.82 -7.94 11.84
CA ARG A 181 4.02 -8.74 12.08
C ARG A 181 4.05 -10.01 11.25
N ASN A 182 5.23 -10.44 10.85
CA ASN A 182 5.44 -11.76 10.29
C ASN A 182 5.47 -12.82 11.39
N GLU A 183 4.63 -13.87 11.26
CA GLU A 183 4.62 -15.06 12.11
C GLU A 183 4.66 -14.75 13.61
N GLY A 184 3.74 -13.94 14.08
CA GLY A 184 3.60 -13.51 15.46
C GLY A 184 2.82 -12.20 15.52
N TYR A 185 2.64 -11.68 16.73
CA TYR A 185 1.87 -10.46 16.96
C TYR A 185 2.80 -9.31 17.36
N PRO A 186 2.53 -8.07 16.90
CA PRO A 186 3.22 -6.90 17.44
C PRO A 186 2.95 -6.78 18.95
N PRO A 187 3.81 -6.07 19.72
CA PRO A 187 3.43 -5.60 21.04
C PRO A 187 2.05 -4.91 20.99
N ALA A 188 1.22 -5.13 22.02
CA ALA A 188 -0.17 -4.68 22.02
C ALA A 188 -0.33 -3.16 21.79
N THR A 189 0.62 -2.37 22.27
CA THR A 189 0.68 -0.91 22.05
C THR A 189 0.89 -0.58 20.57
N ILE A 190 1.81 -1.27 19.92
CA ILE A 190 2.13 -1.12 18.50
C ILE A 190 0.96 -1.61 17.64
N ASP A 191 0.43 -2.81 17.91
CA ASP A 191 -0.68 -3.37 17.13
C ASP A 191 -1.90 -2.43 17.12
N LYS A 192 -2.28 -1.96 18.29
CA LYS A 192 -3.37 -0.99 18.43
C LYS A 192 -3.13 0.29 17.62
N ALA A 193 -1.91 0.82 17.69
CA ALA A 193 -1.57 2.05 16.98
C ALA A 193 -1.55 1.84 15.46
N LEU A 194 -0.98 0.74 14.96
CA LEU A 194 -0.96 0.41 13.53
C LEU A 194 -2.37 0.26 12.97
N ARG A 195 -3.24 -0.45 13.67
CA ARG A 195 -4.67 -0.59 13.30
C ARG A 195 -5.36 0.78 13.20
N GLN A 196 -5.10 1.66 14.15
CA GLN A 196 -5.65 3.03 14.13
C GLN A 196 -5.09 3.86 12.97
N TYR A 197 -3.79 3.77 12.69
CA TYR A 197 -3.17 4.51 11.60
C TYR A 197 -3.71 4.08 10.24
N VAL A 198 -3.81 2.76 10.00
CA VAL A 198 -4.38 2.25 8.75
C VAL A 198 -5.82 2.74 8.59
N ALA A 199 -6.65 2.60 9.63
CA ALA A 199 -8.04 3.04 9.57
C ALA A 199 -8.21 4.54 9.33
N ALA A 200 -7.37 5.38 9.94
CA ALA A 200 -7.46 6.83 9.84
C ALA A 200 -6.85 7.40 8.54
N MET A 201 -5.74 6.81 8.07
CA MET A 201 -4.95 7.37 6.98
C MET A 201 -5.19 6.70 5.63
N ASN A 202 -5.68 5.46 5.64
CA ASN A 202 -6.08 4.73 4.44
C ASN A 202 -7.46 4.08 4.66
N PRO A 203 -8.53 4.88 4.77
CA PRO A 203 -9.86 4.39 5.11
C PRO A 203 -10.34 3.27 4.18
N GLY A 204 -10.92 2.23 4.78
CA GLY A 204 -11.40 1.06 4.04
C GLY A 204 -10.33 0.02 3.72
N MET A 205 -9.07 0.25 4.11
CA MET A 205 -7.99 -0.72 3.94
C MET A 205 -7.96 -1.74 5.08
N GLY A 206 -7.74 -3.02 4.72
CA GLY A 206 -7.60 -4.11 5.68
C GLY A 206 -6.27 -4.06 6.44
N TYR A 207 -6.34 -4.41 7.72
CA TYR A 207 -5.18 -4.64 8.57
C TYR A 207 -5.35 -5.95 9.32
N ILE A 208 -4.34 -6.80 9.31
CA ILE A 208 -4.21 -8.00 10.13
C ILE A 208 -3.01 -7.86 11.06
N SER A 209 -3.14 -8.33 12.28
CA SER A 209 -2.05 -8.22 13.27
C SER A 209 -0.90 -9.15 12.97
N SER A 210 -1.20 -10.35 12.46
CA SER A 210 -0.21 -11.40 12.21
C SER A 210 -0.42 -12.04 10.84
N SER A 211 0.65 -12.49 10.22
CA SER A 211 0.59 -13.30 8.99
C SER A 211 0.30 -14.79 9.24
N ALA A 212 0.31 -15.24 10.49
CA ALA A 212 -0.03 -16.59 10.90
C ALA A 212 -0.92 -16.57 12.14
N ASP A 213 -1.93 -17.46 12.18
CA ASP A 213 -2.88 -17.55 13.31
C ASP A 213 -2.24 -18.08 14.58
N ASP A 214 -1.41 -19.10 14.45
CA ASP A 214 -0.65 -19.66 15.56
C ASP A 214 0.74 -19.03 15.55
N GLY A 215 0.96 -18.12 16.49
CA GLY A 215 2.28 -17.54 16.67
C GLY A 215 3.32 -18.66 16.75
N VAL A 216 4.29 -18.64 15.88
CA VAL A 216 5.48 -19.48 16.03
C VAL A 216 6.19 -18.93 17.25
N SER A 217 6.03 -19.63 18.36
CA SER A 217 6.71 -19.35 19.62
C SER A 217 8.13 -19.89 19.60
#